data_2c17542b30fcb099da9111c134e84a5f
#
_entry.id   2c17542b30fcb099da9111c134e84a5f
#
_cell.length_a   1.000
_cell.length_b   1.000
_cell.length_c   1.000
_cell.angle_alpha   90.00
_cell.angle_beta   90.00
_cell.angle_gamma   90.00
#
_symmetry.space_group_name_H-M   'P 1'
#
loop_
_entity.id
_entity.type
_entity.pdbx_description
1 polymer ?
#
loop_
_entity_poly.entity_id
_entity_poly.type
_entity_poly.pdbx_seq_one_letter_code
_entity_poly.pdbx_strand_id
1 'polypeptide(L)'
;MAPKKTKLLNTRRKLIAKLNPMSPISEQFRTIRTNISFSSVDNDLQLLMVTSSGPGEGKSTIVGNLAVVFAQQGKRVLLVDADLRRPTVHYTFGMTNTFGLTTVLTKQGTLEDTAVKTDVDHLHVLTSGPIPPNPAELLSSKAMREFFKEAKEQYDIILLDTPPVLAVTDAQVLTNQCDGTILVVSSGKAEVDAVKKSKDLLESANANLLGVVLNNKKTQNTHYYYYYGKD
;
A
#
# COMPACT_ATOMS: atom_id res chain seq x y z
N MET A 1 38.04 -11.23 -7.18
CA MET A 1 36.56 -11.41 -7.12
C MET A 1 36.03 -10.58 -5.96
N ALA A 2 35.42 -9.45 -6.21
CA ALA A 2 34.85 -8.59 -5.18
C ALA A 2 33.40 -9.00 -4.91
N PRO A 3 32.91 -8.94 -3.66
CA PRO A 3 31.69 -9.62 -3.24
C PRO A 3 30.41 -8.89 -3.64
N LYS A 4 29.41 -9.66 -4.06
CA LYS A 4 28.05 -9.28 -4.46
C LYS A 4 27.19 -8.53 -3.40
N LYS A 5 27.78 -7.98 -2.34
CA LYS A 5 27.04 -7.30 -1.24
C LYS A 5 26.46 -5.93 -1.60
N THR A 6 26.95 -5.27 -2.64
CA THR A 6 26.57 -3.88 -2.96
C THR A 6 25.22 -3.76 -3.71
N LYS A 7 24.70 -4.85 -4.29
CA LYS A 7 23.45 -4.81 -5.07
C LYS A 7 22.16 -4.89 -4.23
N LEU A 8 22.22 -5.44 -3.02
CA LEU A 8 21.05 -5.57 -2.12
C LEU A 8 20.65 -4.27 -1.42
N LEU A 9 21.59 -3.35 -1.20
CA LEU A 9 21.32 -2.07 -0.54
C LEU A 9 20.58 -1.06 -1.44
N ASN A 10 20.59 -1.24 -2.76
CA ASN A 10 19.94 -0.35 -3.71
C ASN A 10 18.48 -0.73 -4.03
N THR A 11 17.94 -1.82 -3.48
CA THR A 11 16.59 -2.30 -3.71
C THR A 11 15.59 -1.87 -2.64
N ARG A 12 16.03 -1.24 -1.54
CA ARG A 12 15.11 -0.68 -0.55
C ARG A 12 14.36 0.51 -1.16
N ARG A 13 13.05 0.39 -1.28
CA ARG A 13 12.18 1.51 -1.65
C ARG A 13 12.34 2.61 -0.61
N LYS A 14 12.48 3.86 -1.07
CA LYS A 14 12.67 4.98 -0.16
C LYS A 14 11.34 5.38 0.48
N LEU A 15 11.23 5.21 1.79
CA LEU A 15 10.16 5.79 2.59
C LEU A 15 10.49 7.27 2.81
N ILE A 16 10.25 8.10 1.79
CA ILE A 16 10.63 9.52 1.80
C ILE A 16 9.92 10.29 2.91
N ALA A 17 8.66 9.94 3.21
CA ALA A 17 7.89 10.54 4.29
C ALA A 17 8.51 10.30 5.67
N LYS A 18 9.30 9.22 5.83
CA LYS A 18 10.10 8.93 7.03
C LYS A 18 11.48 9.59 6.95
N LEU A 19 12.21 9.39 5.82
CA LEU A 19 13.62 9.80 5.68
C LEU A 19 13.80 11.30 5.57
N ASN A 20 12.85 12.00 4.96
CA ASN A 20 12.84 13.45 4.82
C ASN A 20 11.41 13.99 4.97
N PRO A 21 10.90 14.11 6.22
CA PRO A 21 9.53 14.54 6.49
C PRO A 21 9.20 15.93 5.95
N MET A 22 10.18 16.83 5.85
CA MET A 22 9.99 18.20 5.37
C MET A 22 10.13 18.34 3.86
N SER A 23 10.33 17.25 3.12
CA SER A 23 10.46 17.32 1.66
C SER A 23 9.11 17.65 1.00
N PRO A 24 9.13 18.34 -0.16
CA PRO A 24 7.92 18.58 -0.95
C PRO A 24 7.19 17.28 -1.35
N ILE A 25 7.92 16.18 -1.52
CA ILE A 25 7.31 14.86 -1.81
C ILE A 25 6.54 14.36 -0.59
N SER A 26 7.07 14.57 0.62
CA SER A 26 6.37 14.20 1.86
C SER A 26 5.09 15.02 2.04
N GLU A 27 5.09 16.30 1.65
CA GLU A 27 3.88 17.13 1.61
C GLU A 27 2.85 16.61 0.61
N GLN A 28 3.27 16.09 -0.54
CA GLN A 28 2.34 15.44 -1.48
C GLN A 28 1.66 14.21 -0.86
N PHE A 29 2.38 13.39 -0.09
CA PHE A 29 1.77 12.27 0.63
C PHE A 29 0.78 12.73 1.70
N ARG A 30 1.07 13.82 2.42
CA ARG A 30 0.11 14.43 3.37
C ARG A 30 -1.14 14.96 2.65
N THR A 31 -0.97 15.56 1.48
CA THR A 31 -2.10 16.00 0.63
C THR A 31 -2.94 14.81 0.19
N ILE A 32 -2.33 13.71 -0.28
CA ILE A 32 -3.07 12.49 -0.64
C ILE A 32 -3.84 11.95 0.57
N ARG A 33 -3.21 11.84 1.75
CA ARG A 33 -3.88 11.42 2.98
C ARG A 33 -5.08 12.30 3.30
N THR A 34 -4.93 13.63 3.22
CA THR A 34 -6.00 14.60 3.48
C THR A 34 -7.15 14.42 2.49
N ASN A 35 -6.85 14.23 1.20
CA ASN A 35 -7.86 13.98 0.17
C ASN A 35 -8.61 12.67 0.42
N ILE A 36 -7.92 11.61 0.86
CA ILE A 36 -8.54 10.34 1.27
C ILE A 36 -9.51 10.59 2.44
N SER A 37 -9.08 11.33 3.46
CA SER A 37 -9.93 11.65 4.62
C SER A 37 -11.17 12.47 4.25
N PHE A 38 -11.09 13.32 3.22
CA PHE A 38 -12.22 14.11 2.74
C PHE A 38 -13.10 13.40 1.70
N SER A 39 -12.64 12.29 1.11
CA SER A 39 -13.42 11.56 0.11
C SER A 39 -14.60 10.80 0.71
N SER A 40 -14.68 10.68 2.02
CA SER A 40 -15.81 10.11 2.75
C SER A 40 -16.12 10.96 3.98
N VAL A 41 -17.15 11.79 3.85
CA VAL A 41 -17.61 12.68 4.95
C VAL A 41 -18.43 11.90 5.98
N ASP A 42 -19.14 10.85 5.53
CA ASP A 42 -20.13 10.13 6.35
C ASP A 42 -19.70 8.69 6.74
N ASN A 43 -18.60 8.17 6.18
CA ASN A 43 -18.14 6.82 6.50
C ASN A 43 -16.65 6.84 6.88
N ASP A 44 -16.31 6.21 7.99
CA ASP A 44 -14.92 6.01 8.40
C ASP A 44 -14.23 5.05 7.42
N LEU A 45 -13.29 5.58 6.62
CA LEU A 45 -12.45 4.80 5.74
C LEU A 45 -11.34 4.13 6.58
N GLN A 46 -11.53 2.87 6.91
CA GLN A 46 -10.59 2.10 7.75
C GLN A 46 -9.74 1.13 6.93
N LEU A 47 -10.34 0.41 5.97
CA LEU A 47 -9.68 -0.58 5.13
C LEU A 47 -9.52 -0.05 3.71
N LEU A 48 -8.29 0.32 3.35
CA LEU A 48 -7.95 0.94 2.07
C LEU A 48 -7.05 0.01 1.24
N MET A 49 -7.41 -0.19 -0.02
CA MET A 49 -6.61 -0.95 -0.96
C MET A 49 -5.86 -0.03 -1.92
N VAL A 50 -4.59 -0.34 -2.17
CA VAL A 50 -3.75 0.35 -3.17
C VAL A 50 -3.33 -0.66 -4.24
N THR A 51 -3.70 -0.37 -5.48
CA THR A 51 -3.37 -1.19 -6.64
C THR A 51 -2.84 -0.33 -7.80
N SER A 52 -2.53 -0.93 -8.94
CA SER A 52 -2.09 -0.24 -10.16
C SER A 52 -2.61 -0.96 -11.40
N SER A 53 -2.55 -0.33 -12.58
CA SER A 53 -2.91 -0.99 -13.83
C SER A 53 -1.91 -2.08 -14.19
N GLY A 54 -0.61 -1.79 -14.11
CA GLY A 54 0.46 -2.68 -14.47
C GLY A 54 1.59 -2.77 -13.44
N PRO A 55 2.55 -3.65 -13.66
CA PRO A 55 3.69 -3.82 -12.76
C PRO A 55 4.65 -2.62 -12.80
N GLY A 56 5.26 -2.30 -11.64
CA GLY A 56 6.29 -1.27 -11.56
C GLY A 56 5.78 0.17 -11.69
N GLU A 57 4.51 0.43 -11.40
CA GLU A 57 3.92 1.77 -11.36
C GLU A 57 4.14 2.48 -10.01
N GLY A 58 4.67 1.77 -9.02
CA GLY A 58 5.07 2.34 -7.72
C GLY A 58 4.05 2.16 -6.61
N LYS A 59 3.01 1.33 -6.79
CA LYS A 59 1.98 1.06 -5.77
C LYS A 59 2.53 0.83 -4.37
N SER A 60 3.49 -0.10 -4.22
CA SER A 60 4.06 -0.44 -2.91
C SER A 60 4.93 0.67 -2.30
N THR A 61 5.49 1.56 -3.13
CA THR A 61 6.17 2.78 -2.65
C THR A 61 5.15 3.79 -2.15
N ILE A 62 4.05 3.97 -2.89
CA ILE A 62 2.96 4.87 -2.51
C ILE A 62 2.32 4.40 -1.21
N VAL A 63 1.90 3.13 -1.12
CA VAL A 63 1.23 2.61 0.07
C VAL A 63 2.12 2.64 1.32
N GLY A 64 3.42 2.33 1.18
CA GLY A 64 4.36 2.42 2.29
C GLY A 64 4.54 3.85 2.82
N ASN A 65 4.61 4.85 1.94
CA ASN A 65 4.66 6.25 2.37
C ASN A 65 3.32 6.75 2.92
N LEU A 66 2.19 6.30 2.39
CA LEU A 66 0.87 6.58 2.96
C LEU A 66 0.75 6.02 4.38
N ALA A 67 1.22 4.79 4.61
CA ALA A 67 1.25 4.20 5.95
C ALA A 67 2.03 5.06 6.94
N VAL A 68 3.19 5.58 6.51
CA VAL A 68 4.00 6.49 7.34
C VAL A 68 3.24 7.79 7.67
N VAL A 69 2.62 8.45 6.69
CA VAL A 69 1.94 9.75 6.96
C VAL A 69 0.63 9.60 7.74
N PHE A 70 -0.05 8.45 7.67
CA PHE A 70 -1.18 8.15 8.55
C PHE A 70 -0.70 7.91 9.99
N ALA A 71 0.38 7.14 10.18
CA ALA A 71 0.97 6.87 11.49
C ALA A 71 1.52 8.15 12.14
N GLN A 72 2.14 9.05 11.38
CA GLN A 72 2.58 10.38 11.85
C GLN A 72 1.44 11.28 12.34
N GLN A 73 0.18 10.97 11.98
CA GLN A 73 -1.01 11.65 12.49
C GLN A 73 -1.49 11.05 13.83
N GLY A 74 -0.81 10.03 14.36
CA GLY A 74 -1.19 9.33 15.59
C GLY A 74 -2.23 8.21 15.37
N LYS A 75 -2.57 7.86 14.13
CA LYS A 75 -3.44 6.72 13.81
C LYS A 75 -2.68 5.41 13.99
N ARG A 76 -3.32 4.40 14.60
CA ARG A 76 -2.81 3.02 14.61
C ARG A 76 -2.96 2.44 13.22
N VAL A 77 -1.84 2.20 12.54
CA VAL A 77 -1.80 1.79 11.13
C VAL A 77 -1.28 0.37 10.99
N LEU A 78 -1.98 -0.46 10.21
CA LEU A 78 -1.50 -1.75 9.74
C LEU A 78 -1.27 -1.67 8.23
N LEU A 79 -0.04 -1.87 7.79
CA LEU A 79 0.28 -2.09 6.38
C LEU A 79 0.39 -3.59 6.11
N VAL A 80 -0.43 -4.10 5.20
CA VAL A 80 -0.49 -5.52 4.84
C VAL A 80 0.03 -5.73 3.42
N ASP A 81 0.98 -6.64 3.25
CA ASP A 81 1.41 -7.11 1.92
C ASP A 81 0.45 -8.19 1.42
N ALA A 82 -0.55 -7.79 0.66
CA ALA A 82 -1.54 -8.66 0.02
C ALA A 82 -1.16 -9.05 -1.43
N ASP A 83 0.03 -8.64 -1.91
CA ASP A 83 0.61 -9.18 -3.15
C ASP A 83 1.29 -10.53 -2.85
N LEU A 84 0.48 -11.55 -2.62
CA LEU A 84 0.96 -12.90 -2.28
C LEU A 84 1.74 -13.58 -3.40
N ARG A 85 1.78 -12.98 -4.60
CA ARG A 85 2.49 -13.53 -5.77
C ARG A 85 3.90 -12.97 -5.89
N ARG A 86 4.06 -11.66 -5.62
CA ARG A 86 5.35 -10.94 -5.69
C ARG A 86 5.50 -9.98 -4.52
N PRO A 87 5.56 -10.51 -3.30
CA PRO A 87 5.61 -9.69 -2.08
C PRO A 87 6.87 -8.82 -2.05
N THR A 88 6.73 -7.60 -1.59
CA THR A 88 7.81 -6.61 -1.62
C THR A 88 7.86 -5.69 -0.42
N VAL A 89 6.84 -5.67 0.42
CA VAL A 89 6.79 -4.80 1.61
C VAL A 89 7.92 -5.13 2.58
N HIS A 90 8.22 -6.42 2.77
CA HIS A 90 9.32 -6.86 3.64
C HIS A 90 10.69 -6.29 3.22
N TYR A 91 10.96 -6.11 1.91
CA TYR A 91 12.19 -5.44 1.46
C TYR A 91 12.19 -3.95 1.81
N THR A 92 11.02 -3.29 1.69
CA THR A 92 10.86 -1.87 1.98
C THR A 92 11.17 -1.55 3.44
N PHE A 93 10.69 -2.39 4.35
CA PHE A 93 10.88 -2.21 5.79
C PHE A 93 12.08 -2.98 6.36
N GLY A 94 12.78 -3.78 5.55
CA GLY A 94 13.95 -4.56 5.98
C GLY A 94 13.59 -5.71 6.93
N MET A 95 12.43 -6.32 6.72
CA MET A 95 11.88 -7.41 7.53
C MET A 95 12.09 -8.76 6.85
N THR A 96 11.96 -9.85 7.60
CA THR A 96 11.85 -11.21 7.08
C THR A 96 10.42 -11.44 6.55
N ASN A 97 10.25 -12.42 5.67
CA ASN A 97 8.95 -12.81 5.12
C ASN A 97 8.59 -14.27 5.46
N THR A 98 9.08 -14.75 6.60
CA THR A 98 8.87 -16.15 7.04
C THR A 98 7.45 -16.37 7.56
N PHE A 99 6.92 -15.39 8.26
CA PHE A 99 5.55 -15.35 8.77
C PHE A 99 4.86 -14.08 8.25
N GLY A 100 3.54 -14.13 8.09
CA GLY A 100 2.79 -12.98 7.58
C GLY A 100 1.32 -13.32 7.31
N LEU A 101 0.69 -12.63 6.37
CA LEU A 101 -0.73 -12.79 6.05
C LEU A 101 -1.12 -14.24 5.77
N THR A 102 -0.34 -14.98 4.97
CA THR A 102 -0.62 -16.38 4.69
C THR A 102 -0.60 -17.25 5.94
N THR A 103 0.29 -16.96 6.89
CA THR A 103 0.37 -17.67 8.18
C THR A 103 -0.91 -17.44 9.00
N VAL A 104 -1.42 -16.21 9.03
CA VAL A 104 -2.67 -15.87 9.72
C VAL A 104 -3.86 -16.57 9.04
N LEU A 105 -3.96 -16.45 7.72
CA LEU A 105 -5.08 -16.99 6.95
C LEU A 105 -5.15 -18.52 7.00
N THR A 106 -4.01 -19.19 7.14
CA THR A 106 -3.93 -20.67 7.30
C THR A 106 -3.99 -21.11 8.77
N LYS A 107 -4.24 -20.19 9.71
CA LYS A 107 -4.35 -20.46 11.16
C LYS A 107 -3.08 -21.07 11.78
N GLN A 108 -1.91 -20.74 11.22
CA GLN A 108 -0.59 -21.13 11.73
C GLN A 108 0.03 -20.07 12.65
N GLY A 109 -0.66 -18.95 12.87
CA GLY A 109 -0.30 -17.87 13.77
C GLY A 109 -1.43 -16.85 13.84
N THR A 110 -1.35 -15.94 14.81
CA THR A 110 -2.31 -14.87 15.03
C THR A 110 -1.84 -13.57 14.36
N LEU A 111 -2.75 -12.59 14.23
CA LEU A 111 -2.38 -11.24 13.79
C LEU A 111 -1.38 -10.60 14.76
N GLU A 112 -1.58 -10.77 16.07
CA GLU A 112 -0.70 -10.22 17.12
C GLU A 112 0.72 -10.77 17.02
N ASP A 113 0.89 -12.07 16.75
CA ASP A 113 2.21 -12.72 16.65
C ASP A 113 2.96 -12.36 15.36
N THR A 114 2.24 -12.01 14.29
CA THR A 114 2.81 -11.85 12.94
C THR A 114 2.94 -10.40 12.48
N ALA A 115 2.13 -9.49 13.04
CA ALA A 115 2.25 -8.06 12.75
C ALA A 115 3.46 -7.47 13.49
N VAL A 116 4.44 -6.97 12.74
CA VAL A 116 5.72 -6.48 13.28
C VAL A 116 5.66 -4.97 13.45
N LYS A 117 5.95 -4.49 14.66
CA LYS A 117 6.13 -3.07 14.94
C LYS A 117 7.33 -2.53 14.16
N THR A 118 7.16 -1.38 13.50
CA THR A 118 8.24 -0.70 12.80
C THR A 118 8.96 0.33 13.69
N ASP A 119 9.99 0.97 13.16
CA ASP A 119 10.65 2.12 13.76
C ASP A 119 9.91 3.46 13.49
N VAL A 120 8.69 3.40 12.92
CA VAL A 120 7.74 4.51 12.84
C VAL A 120 6.67 4.27 13.90
N ASP A 121 6.49 5.21 14.81
CA ASP A 121 5.47 5.10 15.86
C ASP A 121 4.09 4.87 15.25
N HIS A 122 3.28 4.03 15.89
CA HIS A 122 1.93 3.65 15.48
C HIS A 122 1.82 2.87 14.15
N LEU A 123 2.95 2.45 13.53
CA LEU A 123 2.94 1.66 12.30
C LEU A 123 3.37 0.22 12.55
N HIS A 124 2.48 -0.73 12.25
CA HIS A 124 2.76 -2.15 12.16
C HIS A 124 2.74 -2.60 10.69
N VAL A 125 3.53 -3.61 10.38
CA VAL A 125 3.58 -4.23 9.06
C VAL A 125 3.30 -5.73 9.21
N LEU A 126 2.35 -6.20 8.42
CA LEU A 126 2.11 -7.62 8.19
C LEU A 126 2.62 -7.96 6.78
N THR A 127 3.75 -8.66 6.73
CA THR A 127 4.29 -9.16 5.45
C THR A 127 3.39 -10.23 4.85
N SER A 128 3.62 -10.65 3.61
CA SER A 128 2.78 -11.67 2.97
C SER A 128 2.90 -13.05 3.63
N GLY A 129 4.05 -13.38 4.19
CA GLY A 129 4.41 -14.74 4.55
C GLY A 129 4.80 -15.59 3.32
N PRO A 130 4.83 -16.92 3.44
CA PRO A 130 5.12 -17.84 2.35
C PRO A 130 4.11 -17.70 1.20
N ILE A 131 4.58 -17.83 -0.05
CA ILE A 131 3.73 -17.77 -1.24
C ILE A 131 2.80 -18.98 -1.28
N PRO A 132 1.47 -18.80 -1.22
CA PRO A 132 0.53 -19.91 -1.26
C PRO A 132 0.32 -20.42 -2.70
N PRO A 133 -0.13 -21.68 -2.90
CA PRO A 133 -0.42 -22.19 -4.24
C PRO A 133 -1.58 -21.47 -4.91
N ASN A 134 -2.60 -21.03 -4.14
CA ASN A 134 -3.84 -20.43 -4.65
C ASN A 134 -4.08 -19.05 -4.00
N PRO A 135 -3.35 -17.96 -4.39
CA PRO A 135 -3.46 -16.66 -3.77
C PRO A 135 -4.88 -16.08 -3.78
N ALA A 136 -5.55 -16.08 -4.94
CA ALA A 136 -6.88 -15.48 -5.09
C ALA A 136 -7.95 -16.18 -4.22
N GLU A 137 -7.90 -17.52 -4.12
CA GLU A 137 -8.81 -18.30 -3.27
C GLU A 137 -8.58 -17.98 -1.80
N LEU A 138 -7.31 -17.87 -1.37
CA LEU A 138 -6.97 -17.52 0.00
C LEU A 138 -7.46 -16.12 0.36
N LEU A 139 -7.29 -15.13 -0.55
CA LEU A 139 -7.75 -13.76 -0.38
C LEU A 139 -9.29 -13.62 -0.41
N SER A 140 -10.02 -14.54 -1.07
CA SER A 140 -11.50 -14.58 -1.06
C SER A 140 -12.09 -15.37 0.09
N SER A 141 -11.27 -16.04 0.90
CA SER A 141 -11.68 -16.98 1.92
C SER A 141 -12.47 -16.33 3.08
N LYS A 142 -13.15 -17.18 3.86
CA LYS A 142 -13.75 -16.76 5.14
C LYS A 142 -12.68 -16.26 6.11
N ALA A 143 -11.49 -16.88 6.11
CA ALA A 143 -10.38 -16.47 6.97
C ALA A 143 -9.94 -15.04 6.68
N MET A 144 -9.94 -14.57 5.41
CA MET A 144 -9.62 -13.19 5.08
C MET A 144 -10.65 -12.20 5.63
N ARG A 145 -11.95 -12.55 5.60
CA ARG A 145 -13.00 -11.73 6.20
C ARG A 145 -12.90 -11.66 7.73
N GLU A 146 -12.56 -12.78 8.37
CA GLU A 146 -12.31 -12.85 9.81
C GLU A 146 -11.09 -12.01 10.19
N PHE A 147 -10.01 -12.10 9.42
CA PHE A 147 -8.82 -11.26 9.57
C PHE A 147 -9.14 -9.77 9.48
N PHE A 148 -9.93 -9.33 8.48
CA PHE A 148 -10.31 -7.92 8.38
C PHE A 148 -11.13 -7.44 9.57
N LYS A 149 -12.05 -8.28 10.07
CA LYS A 149 -12.83 -7.96 11.26
C LYS A 149 -11.91 -7.76 12.48
N GLU A 150 -11.00 -8.68 12.73
CA GLU A 150 -10.03 -8.61 13.83
C GLU A 150 -9.10 -7.39 13.68
N ALA A 151 -8.60 -7.14 12.49
CA ALA A 151 -7.70 -6.01 12.22
C ALA A 151 -8.42 -4.66 12.43
N LYS A 152 -9.70 -4.55 12.04
CA LYS A 152 -10.52 -3.33 12.25
C LYS A 152 -10.76 -3.01 13.73
N GLU A 153 -10.72 -3.97 14.64
CA GLU A 153 -10.82 -3.75 16.09
C GLU A 153 -9.53 -3.16 16.67
N GLN A 154 -8.37 -3.46 16.07
CA GLN A 154 -7.07 -3.09 16.60
C GLN A 154 -6.45 -1.84 15.95
N TYR A 155 -6.76 -1.56 14.70
CA TYR A 155 -6.14 -0.50 13.89
C TYR A 155 -7.17 0.51 13.39
N ASP A 156 -6.79 1.78 13.38
CA ASP A 156 -7.63 2.86 12.86
C ASP A 156 -7.58 2.94 11.32
N ILE A 157 -6.47 2.51 10.73
CA ILE A 157 -6.24 2.45 9.28
C ILE A 157 -5.54 1.15 8.92
N ILE A 158 -6.07 0.44 7.93
CA ILE A 158 -5.48 -0.76 7.35
C ILE A 158 -5.23 -0.49 5.87
N LEU A 159 -3.99 -0.61 5.43
CA LEU A 159 -3.57 -0.38 4.06
C LEU A 159 -3.13 -1.70 3.42
N LEU A 160 -3.73 -2.05 2.28
CA LEU A 160 -3.37 -3.25 1.52
C LEU A 160 -2.50 -2.88 0.32
N ASP A 161 -1.29 -3.45 0.22
CA ASP A 161 -0.52 -3.48 -1.03
C ASP A 161 -0.95 -4.70 -1.84
N THR A 162 -1.57 -4.51 -3.01
CA THR A 162 -2.13 -5.59 -3.83
C THR A 162 -1.43 -5.70 -5.17
N PRO A 163 -1.51 -6.83 -5.89
CA PRO A 163 -0.98 -6.93 -7.24
C PRO A 163 -1.73 -6.02 -8.23
N PRO A 164 -1.14 -5.75 -9.43
CA PRO A 164 -1.79 -4.95 -10.46
C PRO A 164 -3.11 -5.59 -10.94
N VAL A 165 -4.15 -4.77 -11.14
CA VAL A 165 -5.52 -5.20 -11.53
C VAL A 165 -5.54 -5.98 -12.84
N LEU A 166 -4.75 -5.57 -13.85
CA LEU A 166 -4.74 -6.24 -15.16
C LEU A 166 -3.94 -7.54 -15.18
N ALA A 167 -3.12 -7.78 -14.16
CA ALA A 167 -2.26 -8.95 -14.13
C ALA A 167 -2.98 -10.20 -13.56
N VAL A 168 -3.81 -10.00 -12.54
CA VAL A 168 -4.47 -11.07 -11.77
C VAL A 168 -5.76 -10.58 -11.13
N THR A 169 -6.62 -11.51 -10.71
CA THR A 169 -7.94 -11.20 -10.11
C THR A 169 -7.87 -10.82 -8.63
N ASP A 170 -6.73 -10.95 -8.00
CA ASP A 170 -6.52 -10.79 -6.55
C ASP A 170 -7.04 -9.42 -6.04
N ALA A 171 -6.72 -8.33 -6.76
CA ALA A 171 -7.20 -6.99 -6.41
C ALA A 171 -8.73 -6.87 -6.56
N GLN A 172 -9.32 -7.50 -7.60
CA GLN A 172 -10.76 -7.50 -7.81
C GLN A 172 -11.51 -8.26 -6.72
N VAL A 173 -10.92 -9.34 -6.22
CA VAL A 173 -11.49 -10.15 -5.12
C VAL A 173 -11.48 -9.38 -3.79
N LEU A 174 -10.45 -8.56 -3.55
CA LEU A 174 -10.32 -7.80 -2.31
C LEU A 174 -11.14 -6.51 -2.30
N THR A 175 -11.34 -5.88 -3.47
CA THR A 175 -11.86 -4.51 -3.56
C THR A 175 -13.25 -4.34 -2.97
N ASN A 176 -14.12 -5.36 -3.10
CA ASN A 176 -15.49 -5.32 -2.56
C ASN A 176 -15.55 -5.47 -1.01
N GLN A 177 -14.43 -5.80 -0.37
CA GLN A 177 -14.29 -5.88 1.08
C GLN A 177 -13.66 -4.62 1.67
N CYS A 178 -13.10 -3.74 0.79
CA CYS A 178 -12.41 -2.53 1.18
C CYS A 178 -13.35 -1.33 1.23
N ASP A 179 -13.13 -0.45 2.20
CA ASP A 179 -13.90 0.80 2.34
C ASP A 179 -13.52 1.79 1.22
N GLY A 180 -12.31 1.67 0.67
CA GLY A 180 -11.84 2.48 -0.45
C GLY A 180 -10.69 1.85 -1.24
N THR A 181 -10.63 2.18 -2.52
CA THR A 181 -9.59 1.72 -3.45
C THR A 181 -8.87 2.91 -4.08
N ILE A 182 -7.54 2.84 -4.14
CA ILE A 182 -6.68 3.85 -4.75
C ILE A 182 -5.96 3.21 -5.93
N LEU A 183 -6.09 3.80 -7.12
CA LEU A 183 -5.39 3.36 -8.33
C LEU A 183 -4.12 4.19 -8.53
N VAL A 184 -2.95 3.56 -8.48
CA VAL A 184 -1.66 4.20 -8.77
C VAL A 184 -1.37 4.08 -10.26
N VAL A 185 -1.03 5.20 -10.88
CA VAL A 185 -0.71 5.31 -12.30
C VAL A 185 0.66 5.98 -12.45
N SER A 186 1.58 5.36 -13.17
CA SER A 186 2.91 5.95 -13.45
C SER A 186 2.86 6.86 -14.68
N SER A 187 3.09 8.15 -14.48
CA SER A 187 3.17 9.15 -15.57
C SER A 187 4.26 8.77 -16.58
N GLY A 188 3.89 8.83 -17.86
CA GLY A 188 4.79 8.50 -18.98
C GLY A 188 5.14 7.02 -19.15
N LYS A 189 4.54 6.12 -18.33
CA LYS A 189 4.72 4.67 -18.41
C LYS A 189 3.39 3.93 -18.62
N ALA A 190 2.36 4.28 -17.86
CA ALA A 190 1.06 3.65 -17.97
C ALA A 190 0.34 4.10 -19.25
N GLU A 191 -0.19 3.15 -20.00
CA GLU A 191 -1.02 3.42 -21.16
C GLU A 191 -2.42 3.82 -20.72
N VAL A 192 -3.02 4.83 -21.39
CA VAL A 192 -4.34 5.37 -21.04
C VAL A 192 -5.41 4.28 -21.08
N ASP A 193 -5.38 3.41 -22.10
CA ASP A 193 -6.37 2.35 -22.26
C ASP A 193 -6.22 1.25 -21.19
N ALA A 194 -4.99 0.97 -20.75
CA ALA A 194 -4.75 0.08 -19.61
C ALA A 194 -5.33 0.65 -18.30
N VAL A 195 -5.19 1.95 -18.09
CA VAL A 195 -5.76 2.64 -16.91
C VAL A 195 -7.28 2.62 -16.94
N LYS A 196 -7.91 2.94 -18.11
CA LYS A 196 -9.36 2.86 -18.30
C LYS A 196 -9.88 1.46 -18.02
N LYS A 197 -9.27 0.44 -18.64
CA LYS A 197 -9.63 -0.96 -18.41
C LYS A 197 -9.50 -1.37 -16.94
N SER A 198 -8.47 -0.88 -16.23
CA SER A 198 -8.31 -1.14 -14.81
C SER A 198 -9.44 -0.52 -13.99
N LYS A 199 -9.83 0.72 -14.30
CA LYS A 199 -10.97 1.38 -13.69
C LYS A 199 -12.25 0.55 -13.91
N ASP A 200 -12.55 0.18 -15.15
CA ASP A 200 -13.76 -0.59 -15.49
C ASP A 200 -13.82 -1.93 -14.75
N LEU A 201 -12.68 -2.63 -14.60
CA LEU A 201 -12.59 -3.88 -13.85
C LEU A 201 -12.83 -3.67 -12.34
N LEU A 202 -12.30 -2.60 -11.77
CA LEU A 202 -12.52 -2.26 -10.36
C LEU A 202 -14.00 -1.89 -10.11
N GLU A 203 -14.59 -1.07 -10.96
CA GLU A 203 -16.01 -0.69 -10.88
C GLU A 203 -16.93 -1.91 -11.05
N SER A 204 -16.61 -2.82 -11.98
CA SER A 204 -17.34 -4.08 -12.17
C SER A 204 -17.24 -5.02 -10.96
N ALA A 205 -16.17 -4.90 -10.16
CA ALA A 205 -15.99 -5.61 -8.91
C ALA A 205 -16.57 -4.86 -7.69
N ASN A 206 -17.41 -3.82 -7.91
CA ASN A 206 -18.02 -2.95 -6.88
C ASN A 206 -16.98 -2.23 -6.01
N ALA A 207 -15.86 -1.80 -6.59
CA ALA A 207 -14.87 -0.99 -5.88
C ALA A 207 -15.44 0.39 -5.54
N ASN A 208 -15.25 0.83 -4.30
CA ASN A 208 -15.32 2.25 -3.97
C ASN A 208 -14.01 2.93 -4.39
N LEU A 209 -13.92 3.38 -5.66
CA LEU A 209 -12.71 4.01 -6.20
C LEU A 209 -12.61 5.46 -5.71
N LEU A 210 -11.74 5.71 -4.72
CA LEU A 210 -11.54 7.05 -4.14
C LEU A 210 -10.83 8.01 -5.10
N GLY A 211 -10.00 7.47 -6.01
CA GLY A 211 -9.29 8.27 -6.99
C GLY A 211 -8.02 7.64 -7.52
N VAL A 212 -7.24 8.47 -8.23
CA VAL A 212 -5.99 8.08 -8.87
C VAL A 212 -4.82 8.85 -8.28
N VAL A 213 -3.73 8.15 -7.97
CA VAL A 213 -2.45 8.77 -7.60
C VAL A 213 -1.52 8.72 -8.81
N LEU A 214 -1.21 9.88 -9.38
CA LEU A 214 -0.26 10.00 -10.49
C LEU A 214 1.18 10.02 -9.96
N ASN A 215 1.87 8.90 -10.10
CA ASN A 215 3.26 8.72 -9.67
C ASN A 215 4.26 9.09 -10.79
N ASN A 216 5.51 9.38 -10.42
CA ASN A 216 6.61 9.68 -11.35
C ASN A 216 6.35 10.86 -12.31
N LYS A 217 5.43 11.76 -11.99
CA LYS A 217 5.21 12.97 -12.79
C LYS A 217 6.45 13.87 -12.71
N LYS A 218 7.06 14.16 -13.84
CA LYS A 218 8.14 15.15 -13.92
C LYS A 218 7.54 16.52 -13.61
N THR A 219 7.93 17.12 -12.48
CA THR A 219 7.65 18.53 -12.22
C THR A 219 8.55 19.36 -13.13
N GLN A 220 7.98 20.12 -14.05
CA GLN A 220 8.69 21.22 -14.66
C GLN A 220 9.04 22.18 -13.52
N ASN A 221 10.31 22.64 -13.45
CA ASN A 221 10.79 23.62 -12.49
C ASN A 221 9.98 24.92 -12.61
N THR A 222 8.83 24.99 -12.01
CA THR A 222 8.08 26.21 -11.82
C THR A 222 8.40 26.73 -10.43
N HIS A 223 8.75 27.98 -10.33
CA HIS A 223 9.25 28.77 -9.18
C HIS A 223 8.38 28.73 -7.89
N TYR A 224 7.69 27.64 -7.57
CA TYR A 224 6.82 27.53 -6.39
C TYR A 224 7.58 27.17 -5.09
N TYR A 225 8.92 26.95 -5.14
CA TYR A 225 9.69 26.44 -4.01
C TYR A 225 10.33 27.50 -3.10
N TYR A 226 10.05 28.80 -3.29
CA TYR A 226 10.76 29.87 -2.56
C TYR A 226 10.01 30.53 -1.39
N TYR A 227 8.86 30.00 -0.96
CA TYR A 227 8.07 30.68 0.08
C TYR A 227 8.16 30.12 1.51
N TYR A 228 8.89 29.03 1.76
CA TYR A 228 9.00 28.45 3.11
C TYR A 228 10.42 28.13 3.55
N GLY A 229 11.40 28.90 3.17
CA GLY A 229 12.79 28.66 3.54
C GLY A 229 13.58 29.94 3.75
N LYS A 230 13.16 30.76 4.71
CA LYS A 230 14.00 31.75 5.39
C LYS A 230 13.28 32.15 6.68
N ASP A 231 13.75 31.62 7.77
CA ASP A 231 14.11 32.33 9.01
C ASP A 231 15.05 31.41 9.82
#